data_71b4013faefd3d8912896f1dc20a6e8f
#
_entry.id   71b4013faefd3d8912896f1dc20a6e8f
#
_cell.length_a   1.000
_cell.length_b   1.000
_cell.length_c   1.000
_cell.angle_alpha   90.00
_cell.angle_beta   90.00
_cell.angle_gamma   90.00
#
_symmetry.space_group_name_H-M   'P 1'
#
loop_
_entity.id
_entity.type
_entity.pdbx_description
1 polymer ?
#
loop_
_entity_poly.entity_id
_entity_poly.type
_entity_poly.pdbx_seq_one_letter_code
_entity_poly.pdbx_strand_id
1 'polypeptide(L)'
;MLKLESSSKLALVVDDSMLIRHTVCRFLEERGFQVEAATNGLEALEMLATLEPDIIITDIQMPRMSGVELISALKNDPRTAEIPIVALSSLKCGARGPAEDARADFSILKDIDIEAQLESTLALALG
;
A
#
# COMPACT_ATOMS: atom_id res chain seq x y z
N MET A 1 -18.78 -22.78 -5.17
CA MET A 1 -18.34 -22.47 -4.98
C MET A 1 -17.86 -21.89 -4.44
N LEU A 2 -17.80 -21.54 -4.10
CA LEU A 2 -17.38 -21.14 -3.39
C LEU A 2 -16.14 -20.75 -3.15
N LYS A 3 -15.44 -21.23 -3.11
CA LYS A 3 -14.19 -21.02 -2.94
C LYS A 3 -13.67 -19.90 -3.61
N LEU A 4 -14.24 -19.41 -4.51
CA LEU A 4 -13.80 -18.25 -5.16
C LEU A 4 -13.66 -17.10 -4.28
N GLU A 5 -14.63 -16.91 -3.45
CA GLU A 5 -14.57 -15.80 -2.56
C GLU A 5 -13.45 -15.96 -1.61
N SER A 6 -13.24 -17.15 -1.18
CA SER A 6 -12.20 -17.33 -0.19
C SER A 6 -10.82 -17.10 -0.75
N SER A 7 -10.69 -17.05 -2.07
CA SER A 7 -9.38 -16.80 -2.64
C SER A 7 -9.15 -15.33 -2.94
N SER A 8 -10.13 -14.47 -2.71
CA SER A 8 -9.95 -13.05 -2.91
C SER A 8 -9.01 -12.49 -1.87
N LYS A 9 -8.10 -11.63 -2.32
CA LYS A 9 -7.17 -11.00 -1.40
C LYS A 9 -7.62 -9.58 -1.12
N LEU A 10 -7.28 -9.07 0.03
CA LEU A 10 -7.64 -7.74 0.46
C LEU A 10 -6.41 -6.84 0.41
N ALA A 11 -6.56 -5.69 -0.22
CA ALA A 11 -5.49 -4.69 -0.28
C ALA A 11 -5.96 -3.43 0.42
N LEU A 12 -5.07 -2.80 1.18
CA LEU A 12 -5.34 -1.50 1.76
C LEU A 12 -4.47 -0.48 1.03
N VAL A 13 -5.09 0.54 0.48
CA VAL A 13 -4.40 1.58 -0.28
C VAL A 13 -4.50 2.88 0.49
N VAL A 14 -3.35 3.49 0.80
CA VAL A 14 -3.29 4.70 1.60
C VAL A 14 -2.61 5.79 0.81
N ASP A 15 -3.35 6.82 0.44
CA ASP A 15 -2.79 7.92 -0.34
C ASP A 15 -3.75 9.10 -0.23
N ASP A 16 -3.23 10.30 0.00
CA ASP A 16 -4.08 11.47 0.11
C ASP A 16 -4.47 12.02 -1.25
N SER A 17 -3.87 11.54 -2.33
CA SER A 17 -4.23 11.96 -3.67
C SER A 17 -5.37 11.10 -4.20
N MET A 18 -6.49 11.73 -4.51
CA MET A 18 -7.63 11.00 -5.04
C MET A 18 -7.29 10.31 -6.34
N LEU A 19 -6.50 10.96 -7.19
CA LEU A 19 -6.15 10.39 -8.48
C LEU A 19 -5.32 9.12 -8.33
N ILE A 20 -4.28 9.18 -7.50
CA ILE A 20 -3.42 8.00 -7.30
C ILE A 20 -4.22 6.90 -6.64
N ARG A 21 -5.00 7.25 -5.61
CA ARG A 21 -5.80 6.26 -4.90
C ARG A 21 -6.74 5.54 -5.87
N HIS A 22 -7.41 6.32 -6.72
CA HIS A 22 -8.34 5.76 -7.69
C HIS A 22 -7.62 4.84 -8.68
N THR A 23 -6.47 5.29 -9.17
CA THR A 23 -5.71 4.50 -10.14
C THR A 23 -5.27 3.16 -9.55
N VAL A 24 -4.74 3.19 -8.35
CA VAL A 24 -4.25 1.98 -7.71
C VAL A 24 -5.41 1.04 -7.35
N CYS A 25 -6.49 1.61 -6.83
CA CYS A 25 -7.64 0.79 -6.46
C CYS A 25 -8.25 0.09 -7.67
N ARG A 26 -8.41 0.81 -8.78
CA ARG A 26 -8.95 0.21 -9.97
C ARG A 26 -8.06 -0.91 -10.50
N PHE A 27 -6.75 -0.66 -10.49
CA PHE A 27 -5.81 -1.66 -10.94
C PHE A 27 -5.98 -2.96 -10.15
N LEU A 28 -6.08 -2.83 -8.83
CA LEU A 28 -6.21 -3.99 -7.97
C LEU A 28 -7.54 -4.68 -8.13
N GLU A 29 -8.61 -3.91 -8.23
CA GLU A 29 -9.94 -4.49 -8.37
C GLU A 29 -10.06 -5.27 -9.66
N GLU A 30 -9.43 -4.79 -10.72
CA GLU A 30 -9.47 -5.49 -11.99
C GLU A 30 -8.76 -6.85 -11.90
N ARG A 31 -7.93 -7.03 -10.90
CA ARG A 31 -7.22 -8.29 -10.71
C ARG A 31 -7.82 -9.14 -9.61
N GLY A 32 -9.02 -8.79 -9.18
CA GLY A 32 -9.75 -9.63 -8.24
C GLY A 32 -9.56 -9.30 -6.78
N PHE A 33 -8.85 -8.22 -6.47
CA PHE A 33 -8.67 -7.83 -5.08
C PHE A 33 -9.91 -7.15 -4.55
N GLN A 34 -10.16 -7.34 -3.26
CA GLN A 34 -11.04 -6.45 -2.53
C GLN A 34 -10.14 -5.32 -2.04
N VAL A 35 -10.60 -4.10 -2.16
CA VAL A 35 -9.76 -2.94 -1.87
C VAL A 35 -10.45 -2.03 -0.88
N GLU A 36 -9.72 -1.65 0.17
CA GLU A 36 -10.14 -0.61 1.09
C GLU A 36 -9.14 0.53 0.93
N ALA A 37 -9.62 1.74 1.11
CA ALA A 37 -8.78 2.91 0.88
C ALA A 37 -8.82 3.85 2.07
N ALA A 38 -7.68 4.44 2.38
CA ALA A 38 -7.56 5.44 3.43
C ALA A 38 -6.85 6.65 2.86
N THR A 39 -7.09 7.82 3.43
CA THR A 39 -6.52 9.05 2.92
C THR A 39 -5.30 9.51 3.70
N ASN A 40 -5.02 8.88 4.82
CA ASN A 40 -3.81 9.20 5.60
C ASN A 40 -3.51 8.04 6.54
N GLY A 41 -2.37 8.14 7.21
CA GLY A 41 -1.91 7.05 8.05
C GLY A 41 -2.77 6.80 9.27
N LEU A 42 -3.34 7.86 9.85
CA LEU A 42 -4.19 7.68 11.02
C LEU A 42 -5.45 6.91 10.65
N GLU A 43 -6.05 7.26 9.54
CA GLU A 43 -7.23 6.56 9.07
C GLU A 43 -6.91 5.10 8.79
N ALA A 44 -5.73 4.86 8.19
CA ALA A 44 -5.32 3.49 7.91
C ALA A 44 -5.20 2.67 9.19
N LEU A 45 -4.61 3.25 10.23
CA LEU A 45 -4.47 2.52 11.48
C LEU A 45 -5.83 2.21 12.11
N GLU A 46 -6.78 3.14 11.99
CA GLU A 46 -8.12 2.89 12.49
C GLU A 46 -8.76 1.72 11.76
N MET A 47 -8.60 1.68 10.45
CA MET A 47 -9.16 0.61 9.66
C MET A 47 -8.52 -0.73 9.99
N LEU A 48 -7.23 -0.72 10.28
CA LEU A 48 -6.52 -1.95 10.58
C LEU A 48 -6.90 -2.56 11.93
N ALA A 49 -7.66 -1.83 12.73
CA ALA A 49 -8.20 -2.41 13.94
C ALA A 49 -9.13 -3.59 13.63
N THR A 50 -9.76 -3.57 12.45
CA THR A 50 -10.70 -4.62 12.08
C THR A 50 -10.36 -5.31 10.77
N LEU A 51 -9.44 -4.76 9.98
CA LEU A 51 -9.08 -5.34 8.69
C LEU A 51 -7.77 -6.09 8.78
N GLU A 52 -7.66 -7.15 8.00
CA GLU A 52 -6.42 -7.91 7.89
C GLU A 52 -6.03 -8.03 6.43
N PRO A 53 -5.46 -6.97 5.87
CA PRO A 53 -5.13 -7.01 4.44
C PRO A 53 -3.98 -7.95 4.15
N ASP A 54 -3.94 -8.42 2.93
CA ASP A 54 -2.86 -9.26 2.45
C ASP A 54 -1.70 -8.42 1.94
N ILE A 55 -1.94 -7.16 1.64
CA ILE A 55 -0.91 -6.25 1.19
C ILE A 55 -1.34 -4.83 1.51
N ILE A 56 -0.39 -3.96 1.82
CA ILE A 56 -0.63 -2.55 2.08
C ILE A 56 0.20 -1.74 1.11
N ILE A 57 -0.46 -0.80 0.41
CA ILE A 57 0.21 0.10 -0.52
C ILE A 57 0.01 1.50 0.02
N THR A 58 1.08 2.19 0.37
CA THR A 58 0.97 3.48 1.03
C THR A 58 1.89 4.52 0.43
N ASP A 59 1.35 5.73 0.31
CA ASP A 59 2.14 6.91 -0.04
C ASP A 59 3.12 7.19 1.10
N ILE A 60 4.26 7.76 0.78
CA ILE A 60 5.25 8.14 1.76
C ILE A 60 4.94 9.50 2.36
N GLN A 61 4.49 10.44 1.54
CA GLN A 61 4.24 11.80 2.01
C GLN A 61 2.76 12.09 2.09
N MET A 62 2.26 12.18 3.31
CA MET A 62 0.86 12.43 3.57
C MET A 62 0.73 13.36 4.76
N PRO A 63 -0.36 14.14 4.82
CA PRO A 63 -0.60 14.96 6.00
C PRO A 63 -0.95 14.06 7.19
N ARG A 64 -0.83 14.61 8.37
CA ARG A 64 -1.21 13.99 9.62
C ARG A 64 -0.25 12.89 10.06
N MET A 65 -0.14 11.83 9.31
CA MET A 65 0.84 10.80 9.60
C MET A 65 1.47 10.38 8.29
N SER A 66 2.77 10.52 8.17
CA SER A 66 3.49 10.17 6.95
C SER A 66 3.51 8.67 6.74
N GLY A 67 3.83 8.27 5.51
CA GLY A 67 3.96 6.85 5.21
C GLY A 67 5.09 6.21 5.99
N VAL A 68 6.16 6.96 6.22
CA VAL A 68 7.27 6.42 7.00
C VAL A 68 6.81 6.09 8.42
N GLU A 69 6.04 6.98 9.01
CA GLU A 69 5.52 6.73 10.35
C GLU A 69 4.55 5.56 10.35
N LEU A 70 3.72 5.49 9.33
CA LEU A 70 2.77 4.38 9.21
C LEU A 70 3.51 3.05 9.06
N ILE A 71 4.50 3.00 8.18
CA ILE A 71 5.26 1.77 7.96
C ILE A 71 5.95 1.35 9.25
N SER A 72 6.50 2.30 9.97
CA SER A 72 7.17 2.00 11.23
C SER A 72 6.18 1.40 12.23
N ALA A 73 5.00 1.97 12.33
CA ALA A 73 3.98 1.46 13.24
C ALA A 73 3.57 0.03 12.86
N LEU A 74 3.43 -0.22 11.56
CA LEU A 74 3.01 -1.53 11.09
C LEU A 74 4.07 -2.58 11.35
N LYS A 75 5.33 -2.24 11.12
CA LYS A 75 6.41 -3.21 11.33
C LYS A 75 6.66 -3.49 12.81
N ASN A 76 6.25 -2.58 13.67
CA ASN A 76 6.43 -2.77 15.10
C ASN A 76 5.26 -3.50 15.77
N ASP A 77 4.19 -3.76 15.03
CA ASP A 77 3.01 -4.45 15.57
C ASP A 77 3.02 -5.88 15.07
N PRO A 78 3.05 -6.88 15.98
CA PRO A 78 3.09 -8.28 15.53
C PRO A 78 1.95 -8.67 14.61
N ARG A 79 0.79 -8.02 14.74
CA ARG A 79 -0.34 -8.36 13.88
C ARG A 79 -0.13 -7.96 12.44
N THR A 80 0.67 -6.94 12.19
CA THR A 80 0.84 -6.40 10.85
C THR A 80 2.27 -6.51 10.33
N ALA A 81 3.20 -6.93 11.17
CA ALA A 81 4.62 -6.92 10.79
C ALA A 81 4.92 -7.79 9.57
N GLU A 82 4.14 -8.82 9.35
CA GLU A 82 4.38 -9.72 8.23
C GLU A 82 3.67 -9.33 6.94
N ILE A 83 2.79 -8.36 7.00
CA ILE A 83 2.06 -7.94 5.80
C ILE A 83 3.01 -7.21 4.87
N PRO A 84 3.09 -7.62 3.59
CA PRO A 84 3.96 -6.90 2.65
C PRO A 84 3.51 -5.46 2.48
N ILE A 85 4.46 -4.55 2.46
CA ILE A 85 4.20 -3.13 2.34
C ILE A 85 4.89 -2.58 1.11
N VAL A 86 4.13 -1.90 0.26
CA VAL A 86 4.62 -1.25 -0.94
C VAL A 86 4.55 0.25 -0.72
N ALA A 87 5.68 0.92 -0.82
CA ALA A 87 5.74 2.37 -0.66
C ALA A 87 5.60 3.05 -2.02
N LEU A 88 4.78 4.09 -2.07
CA LEU A 88 4.64 4.91 -3.27
C LEU A 88 5.36 6.21 -3.03
N SER A 89 6.34 6.53 -3.85
CA SER A 89 7.09 7.76 -3.69
C SER A 89 7.15 8.51 -5.00
N SER A 90 7.47 9.79 -4.90
CA SER A 90 7.52 10.67 -6.07
C SER A 90 8.95 11.08 -6.34
N LEU A 91 9.31 11.16 -7.61
CA LEU A 91 10.61 11.67 -7.98
C LEU A 91 10.79 13.09 -7.50
N LYS A 92 9.69 13.82 -7.35
CA LYS A 92 9.77 15.19 -6.89
C LYS A 92 10.22 15.29 -5.46
N CYS A 93 10.05 14.24 -4.69
CA CYS A 93 10.52 14.22 -3.33
C CYS A 93 11.99 13.93 -3.29
N GLY A 94 12.53 13.69 -4.43
CA GLY A 94 13.93 13.72 -4.61
C GLY A 94 14.65 12.56 -4.05
N ALA A 95 15.83 12.85 -3.67
CA ALA A 95 16.82 11.87 -3.37
C ALA A 95 16.65 11.17 -2.05
N ARG A 96 15.56 11.41 -1.41
CA ARG A 96 15.42 10.86 -0.08
C ARG A 96 14.76 9.51 -0.05
N GLY A 97 14.24 9.10 -1.18
CA GLY A 97 13.44 7.91 -1.22
C GLY A 97 13.99 6.68 -0.55
N PRO A 98 15.18 6.27 -0.88
CA PRO A 98 15.65 5.00 -0.30
C PRO A 98 15.72 5.00 1.22
N ALA A 99 16.10 6.12 1.79
CA ALA A 99 16.17 6.19 3.24
C ALA A 99 14.77 6.30 3.84
N GLU A 100 13.89 6.97 3.12
CA GLU A 100 12.56 7.21 3.63
C GLU A 100 11.75 5.94 3.73
N ASP A 101 11.90 5.04 2.78
CA ASP A 101 11.09 3.85 2.76
C ASP A 101 11.88 2.59 3.05
N ALA A 102 12.94 2.73 3.86
CA ALA A 102 13.83 1.62 4.14
C ALA A 102 13.14 0.41 4.76
N ARG A 103 12.03 0.62 5.44
CA ARG A 103 11.33 -0.49 6.09
C ARG A 103 10.21 -1.07 5.25
N ALA A 104 9.92 -0.47 4.11
CA ALA A 104 8.92 -1.03 3.20
C ALA A 104 9.55 -2.23 2.49
N ASP A 105 8.72 -3.17 2.12
CA ASP A 105 9.21 -4.36 1.43
C ASP A 105 9.46 -4.07 -0.04
N PHE A 106 8.72 -3.14 -0.62
CA PHE A 106 8.85 -2.76 -2.02
C PHE A 106 8.62 -1.28 -2.18
N SER A 107 9.14 -0.69 -3.25
CA SER A 107 8.94 0.72 -3.56
C SER A 107 8.53 0.89 -5.01
N ILE A 108 7.62 1.84 -5.24
CA ILE A 108 7.16 2.17 -6.58
C ILE A 108 7.21 3.67 -6.74
N LEU A 109 7.64 4.13 -7.92
CA LEU A 109 7.65 5.55 -8.23
C LEU A 109 6.32 5.95 -8.85
N LYS A 110 5.68 6.96 -8.29
CA LYS A 110 4.37 7.39 -8.78
C LYS A 110 4.45 8.06 -10.15
N ASP A 111 5.60 8.57 -10.51
CA ASP A 111 5.77 9.37 -11.73
C ASP A 111 6.07 8.55 -12.97
N ILE A 112 6.21 7.24 -12.82
CA ILE A 112 6.54 6.35 -13.92
C ILE A 112 5.53 5.23 -13.91
N ASP A 113 4.98 4.88 -15.06
CA ASP A 113 4.02 3.80 -15.25
C ASP A 113 3.71 2.99 -13.99
N ILE A 114 2.82 3.51 -13.18
CA ILE A 114 2.54 2.92 -11.88
C ILE A 114 1.93 1.52 -12.01
N GLU A 115 1.14 1.30 -13.04
CA GLU A 115 0.48 0.02 -13.21
C GLU A 115 1.47 -1.08 -13.56
N ALA A 116 2.45 -0.79 -14.40
CA ALA A 116 3.45 -1.79 -14.74
C ALA A 116 4.29 -2.15 -13.53
N GLN A 117 4.62 -1.16 -12.71
CA GLN A 117 5.40 -1.42 -11.50
C GLN A 117 4.57 -2.23 -10.51
N LEU A 118 3.27 -1.92 -10.40
CA LEU A 118 2.40 -2.68 -9.51
C LEU A 118 2.31 -4.13 -9.92
N GLU A 119 2.21 -4.37 -11.22
CA GLU A 119 2.09 -5.74 -11.69
C GLU A 119 3.31 -6.56 -11.28
N SER A 120 4.49 -6.03 -11.51
CA SER A 120 5.72 -6.73 -11.13
C SER A 120 5.81 -6.91 -9.62
N THR A 121 5.43 -5.87 -8.88
CA THR A 121 5.55 -5.90 -7.44
C THR A 121 4.58 -6.92 -6.82
N LEU A 122 3.36 -6.99 -7.33
CA LEU A 122 2.39 -7.93 -6.80
C LEU A 122 2.86 -9.37 -7.03
N ALA A 123 3.48 -9.62 -8.17
CA ALA A 123 3.98 -10.96 -8.44
C ALA A 123 5.05 -11.36 -7.42
N LEU A 124 5.89 -10.41 -7.03
CA LEU A 124 6.92 -10.69 -6.04
C LEU A 124 6.37 -10.77 -4.63
N ALA A 125 5.43 -9.91 -4.31
CA ALA A 125 4.93 -9.82 -2.94
C ALA A 125 4.00 -10.96 -2.57
N LEU A 126 3.15 -11.36 -3.50
CA LEU A 126 2.11 -12.34 -3.22
C LEU A 126 2.30 -13.63 -3.98
N GLY A 127 3.25 -13.61 -4.82
CA GLY A 127 3.69 -14.65 -5.62
C GLY A 127 3.19 -15.89 -5.80
#